data_affe9e206add13852c7d6832570cb2ae
#
_entry.id   affe9e206add13852c7d6832570cb2ae
#
_cell.length_a   1.000
_cell.length_b   1.000
_cell.length_c   1.000
_cell.angle_alpha   90.00
_cell.angle_beta   90.00
_cell.angle_gamma   90.00
#
_symmetry.space_group_name_H-M   'P 1'
#
loop_
_entity.id
_entity.type
_entity.pdbx_description
1 polymer ?
#
loop_
_entity_poly.entity_id
_entity_poly.type
_entity_poly.pdbx_seq_one_letter_code
_entity_poly.pdbx_strand_id
1 'polypeptide(L)'
;MDARLRHGRASLAVSFFVQGVVFALLVTRIPALQDRYGISNALLPVFLAAVPILAGVGSVCTEQLVKRVRPTVLLRCVQPAVCLALVGAGSGSALWQCAVALALFGITVGGLDASMNMLGVSLQHAYGRSIMLGFHAAYSLGGIAGASLAWVGAHWHLSLAALYGPTAVVLIPVAVVAGRWFVDQELGGAAGGVGEGAGGSIGFRLLLPFCLVMAFAYIGDSTVSNWSAKYLQDTLHSSEQLATVPYNVYMVTTLLGRAVGDLGVRRFGAVAVVRFGALVAAGGFVVVATASGPWVGMVGFTVLGLGLCVIVPQTFAAAGRHAYERHGASVSDAAIARLNVFNYVGFLVGSPLVGAIGDAWNYRGAMLVPMVLVLATLLYARSFAGKPDRYGVGHERARAVDVG
;
A
#
# COMPACT_ATOMS: atom_id res chain seq x y z
N MET A 1 16.24 -0.34 -23.68
CA MET A 1 15.61 -0.87 -22.44
C MET A 1 15.13 -2.28 -22.72
N ASP A 2 15.57 -3.24 -21.93
CA ASP A 2 15.34 -4.68 -22.11
C ASP A 2 13.82 -4.98 -22.14
N ALA A 3 13.37 -5.78 -23.10
CA ALA A 3 11.99 -6.23 -23.23
C ALA A 3 11.52 -7.02 -22.00
N ARG A 4 12.42 -7.81 -21.40
CA ARG A 4 12.18 -8.58 -20.17
C ARG A 4 11.79 -7.68 -19.01
N LEU A 5 12.51 -6.56 -18.80
CA LEU A 5 12.20 -5.60 -17.74
C LEU A 5 10.85 -4.90 -17.98
N ARG A 6 10.52 -4.57 -19.24
CA ARG A 6 9.22 -3.95 -19.58
C ARG A 6 8.05 -4.90 -19.29
N HIS A 7 8.16 -6.17 -19.69
CA HIS A 7 7.15 -7.18 -19.39
C HIS A 7 7.04 -7.42 -17.88
N GLY A 8 8.16 -7.52 -17.16
CA GLY A 8 8.17 -7.65 -15.70
C GLY A 8 7.46 -6.48 -15.01
N ARG A 9 7.68 -5.24 -15.46
CA ARG A 9 6.99 -4.06 -14.94
C ARG A 9 5.48 -4.11 -15.19
N ALA A 10 5.05 -4.46 -16.41
CA ALA A 10 3.64 -4.58 -16.73
C ALA A 10 2.97 -5.69 -15.91
N SER A 11 3.62 -6.84 -15.82
CA SER A 11 3.15 -8.00 -15.04
C SER A 11 2.99 -7.65 -13.55
N LEU A 12 3.96 -6.99 -12.96
CA LEU A 12 3.88 -6.58 -11.55
C LEU A 12 2.81 -5.50 -11.33
N ALA A 13 2.63 -4.57 -12.27
CA ALA A 13 1.55 -3.59 -12.20
C ALA A 13 0.16 -4.27 -12.23
N VAL A 14 -0.01 -5.35 -12.99
CA VAL A 14 -1.23 -6.18 -12.97
C VAL A 14 -1.45 -6.78 -11.57
N SER A 15 -0.41 -7.24 -10.88
CA SER A 15 -0.55 -7.78 -9.52
C SER A 15 -1.04 -6.72 -8.53
N PHE A 16 -0.48 -5.51 -8.60
CA PHE A 16 -0.95 -4.38 -7.78
C PHE A 16 -2.40 -4.00 -8.11
N PHE A 17 -2.78 -4.03 -9.39
CA PHE A 17 -4.16 -3.78 -9.80
C PHE A 17 -5.11 -4.85 -9.25
N VAL A 18 -4.78 -6.14 -9.40
CA VAL A 18 -5.59 -7.26 -8.88
C VAL A 18 -5.79 -7.13 -7.37
N GLN A 19 -4.74 -6.82 -6.62
CA GLN A 19 -4.85 -6.60 -5.18
C GLN A 19 -5.78 -5.44 -4.86
N GLY A 20 -5.67 -4.33 -5.58
CA GLY A 20 -6.58 -3.18 -5.41
C GLY A 20 -8.04 -3.56 -5.62
N VAL A 21 -8.36 -4.32 -6.69
CA VAL A 21 -9.72 -4.80 -6.96
C VAL A 21 -10.24 -5.67 -5.81
N VAL A 22 -9.47 -6.68 -5.42
CA VAL A 22 -9.88 -7.68 -4.41
C VAL A 22 -10.09 -7.02 -3.05
N PHE A 23 -9.17 -6.12 -2.65
CA PHE A 23 -9.26 -5.41 -1.38
C PHE A 23 -10.47 -4.46 -1.35
N ALA A 24 -10.69 -3.68 -2.40
CA ALA A 24 -11.83 -2.78 -2.49
C ALA A 24 -13.17 -3.53 -2.48
N LEU A 25 -13.27 -4.65 -3.18
CA LEU A 25 -14.45 -5.51 -3.16
C LEU A 25 -14.79 -5.99 -1.75
N LEU A 26 -13.79 -6.43 -0.98
CA LEU A 26 -14.01 -6.86 0.40
C LEU A 26 -14.50 -5.69 1.26
N VAL A 27 -13.74 -4.59 1.28
CA VAL A 27 -13.97 -3.47 2.20
C VAL A 27 -15.30 -2.76 1.93
N THR A 28 -15.64 -2.54 0.66
CA THR A 28 -16.89 -1.85 0.28
C THR A 28 -18.14 -2.69 0.49
N ARG A 29 -18.01 -4.01 0.64
CA ARG A 29 -19.12 -4.94 0.88
C ARG A 29 -19.18 -5.48 2.31
N ILE A 30 -18.47 -4.87 3.25
CA ILE A 30 -18.54 -5.21 4.68
C ILE A 30 -19.98 -5.22 5.22
N PRO A 31 -20.85 -4.23 4.94
CA PRO A 31 -22.24 -4.28 5.40
C PRO A 31 -23.00 -5.52 4.88
N ALA A 32 -22.81 -5.87 3.62
CA ALA A 32 -23.44 -7.07 3.03
C ALA A 32 -22.90 -8.38 3.63
N LEU A 33 -21.63 -8.42 4.05
CA LEU A 33 -21.07 -9.55 4.81
C LEU A 33 -21.70 -9.59 6.21
N GLN A 34 -21.83 -8.46 6.87
CA GLN A 34 -22.44 -8.33 8.19
C GLN A 34 -23.88 -8.88 8.18
N ASP A 35 -24.70 -8.42 7.22
CA ASP A 35 -26.08 -8.84 7.07
C ASP A 35 -26.19 -10.34 6.75
N ARG A 36 -25.35 -10.83 5.80
CA ARG A 36 -25.37 -12.23 5.37
C ARG A 36 -25.09 -13.21 6.49
N TYR A 37 -24.15 -12.90 7.36
CA TYR A 37 -23.69 -13.82 8.43
C TYR A 37 -24.27 -13.46 9.81
N GLY A 38 -25.12 -12.45 9.92
CA GLY A 38 -25.70 -11.99 11.17
C GLY A 38 -24.63 -11.48 12.16
N ILE A 39 -23.56 -10.82 11.67
CA ILE A 39 -22.50 -10.31 12.52
C ILE A 39 -23.04 -9.13 13.33
N SER A 40 -23.07 -9.26 14.64
CA SER A 40 -23.54 -8.17 15.52
C SER A 40 -22.60 -6.95 15.45
N ASN A 41 -23.14 -5.76 15.73
CA ASN A 41 -22.35 -4.53 15.79
C ASN A 41 -21.20 -4.60 16.81
N ALA A 42 -21.36 -5.40 17.87
CA ALA A 42 -20.31 -5.64 18.87
C ALA A 42 -19.18 -6.55 18.35
N LEU A 43 -19.49 -7.46 17.43
CA LEU A 43 -18.52 -8.41 16.87
C LEU A 43 -17.84 -7.87 15.61
N LEU A 44 -18.47 -6.96 14.89
CA LEU A 44 -17.93 -6.38 13.64
C LEU A 44 -16.52 -5.80 13.81
N PRO A 45 -16.19 -5.01 14.84
CA PRO A 45 -14.83 -4.50 15.03
C PRO A 45 -13.77 -5.60 15.15
N VAL A 46 -14.11 -6.76 15.71
CA VAL A 46 -13.19 -7.90 15.81
C VAL A 46 -12.86 -8.44 14.42
N PHE A 47 -13.86 -8.58 13.54
CA PHE A 47 -13.65 -9.01 12.15
C PHE A 47 -12.83 -7.99 11.36
N LEU A 48 -13.12 -6.70 11.54
CA LEU A 48 -12.38 -5.63 10.87
C LEU A 48 -10.91 -5.54 11.32
N ALA A 49 -10.64 -5.78 12.61
CA ALA A 49 -9.28 -5.80 13.15
C ALA A 49 -8.53 -7.10 12.79
N ALA A 50 -9.23 -8.23 12.65
CA ALA A 50 -8.61 -9.51 12.36
C ALA A 50 -7.87 -9.51 11.01
N VAL A 51 -8.41 -8.88 9.97
CA VAL A 51 -7.81 -8.84 8.64
C VAL A 51 -6.43 -8.17 8.65
N PRO A 52 -6.24 -6.92 9.15
CA PRO A 52 -4.91 -6.31 9.20
C PRO A 52 -3.96 -7.02 10.17
N ILE A 53 -4.44 -7.57 11.30
CA ILE A 53 -3.60 -8.36 12.21
C ILE A 53 -3.05 -9.59 11.49
N LEU A 54 -3.91 -10.36 10.82
CA LEU A 54 -3.52 -11.56 10.09
C LEU A 54 -2.68 -11.24 8.85
N ALA A 55 -2.87 -10.07 8.24
CA ALA A 55 -1.99 -9.59 7.18
C ALA A 55 -0.58 -9.25 7.72
N GLY A 56 -0.49 -8.69 8.92
CA GLY A 56 0.78 -8.56 9.64
C GLY A 56 1.46 -9.91 9.86
N VAL A 57 0.71 -10.92 10.31
CA VAL A 57 1.20 -12.31 10.44
C VAL A 57 1.66 -12.86 9.08
N GLY A 58 0.88 -12.67 8.02
CA GLY A 58 1.24 -13.06 6.65
C GLY A 58 2.56 -12.43 6.18
N SER A 59 2.78 -11.15 6.49
CA SER A 59 4.04 -10.45 6.20
C SER A 59 5.22 -11.03 6.97
N VAL A 60 5.05 -11.35 8.26
CA VAL A 60 6.09 -12.01 9.08
C VAL A 60 6.40 -13.41 8.55
N CYS A 61 5.37 -14.19 8.21
CA CYS A 61 5.56 -15.50 7.57
C CYS A 61 6.34 -15.36 6.25
N THR A 62 6.03 -14.34 5.45
CA THR A 62 6.74 -14.06 4.20
C THR A 62 8.20 -13.72 4.45
N GLU A 63 8.54 -12.94 5.48
CA GLU A 63 9.93 -12.66 5.87
C GLU A 63 10.74 -13.96 6.12
N GLN A 64 10.12 -14.97 6.70
CA GLN A 64 10.80 -16.26 6.92
C GLN A 64 10.84 -17.10 5.63
N LEU A 65 9.77 -17.08 4.84
CA LEU A 65 9.66 -17.86 3.61
C LEU A 65 10.64 -17.40 2.53
N VAL A 66 10.89 -16.09 2.38
CA VAL A 66 11.81 -15.57 1.36
C VAL A 66 13.28 -15.98 1.58
N LYS A 67 13.61 -16.47 2.76
CA LYS A 67 14.93 -17.07 3.03
C LYS A 67 15.12 -18.41 2.29
N ARG A 68 14.05 -19.06 1.85
CA ARG A 68 14.06 -20.37 1.20
C ARG A 68 13.34 -20.39 -0.15
N VAL A 69 12.41 -19.48 -0.37
CA VAL A 69 11.52 -19.43 -1.54
C VAL A 69 11.62 -18.05 -2.19
N ARG A 70 11.75 -18.01 -3.52
CA ARG A 70 11.82 -16.74 -4.26
C ARG A 70 10.52 -15.94 -4.14
N PRO A 71 10.58 -14.60 -4.01
CA PRO A 71 9.38 -13.76 -3.95
C PRO A 71 8.41 -13.96 -5.12
N THR A 72 8.91 -14.28 -6.34
CA THR A 72 8.08 -14.58 -7.51
C THR A 72 7.23 -15.83 -7.33
N VAL A 73 7.76 -16.87 -6.69
CA VAL A 73 7.01 -18.10 -6.40
C VAL A 73 5.92 -17.82 -5.36
N LEU A 74 6.27 -17.10 -4.30
CA LEU A 74 5.29 -16.69 -3.28
C LEU A 74 4.15 -15.88 -3.92
N LEU A 75 4.48 -14.87 -4.72
CA LEU A 75 3.48 -14.03 -5.38
C LEU A 75 2.54 -14.84 -6.29
N ARG A 76 3.07 -15.80 -7.05
CA ARG A 76 2.27 -16.71 -7.89
C ARG A 76 1.29 -17.56 -7.09
N CYS A 77 1.63 -17.93 -5.85
CA CYS A 77 0.77 -18.72 -4.97
C CYS A 77 -0.27 -17.85 -4.23
N VAL A 78 0.17 -16.76 -3.63
CA VAL A 78 -0.71 -15.95 -2.76
C VAL A 78 -1.73 -15.14 -3.57
N GLN A 79 -1.44 -14.78 -4.81
CA GLN A 79 -2.32 -13.95 -5.63
C GLN A 79 -3.62 -14.69 -6.05
N PRO A 80 -3.61 -15.92 -6.53
CA PRO A 80 -4.83 -16.72 -6.69
C PRO A 80 -5.52 -17.02 -5.35
N ALA A 81 -4.73 -17.28 -4.29
CA ALA A 81 -5.25 -17.63 -2.98
C ALA A 81 -6.09 -16.51 -2.37
N VAL A 82 -5.67 -15.24 -2.50
CA VAL A 82 -6.46 -14.10 -2.01
C VAL A 82 -7.79 -13.95 -2.77
N CYS A 83 -7.81 -14.22 -4.07
CA CYS A 83 -9.05 -14.22 -4.86
C CYS A 83 -10.00 -15.33 -4.40
N LEU A 84 -9.47 -16.53 -4.15
CA LEU A 84 -10.27 -17.66 -3.63
C LEU A 84 -10.77 -17.40 -2.21
N ALA A 85 -9.96 -16.79 -1.35
CA ALA A 85 -10.38 -16.40 -0.01
C ALA A 85 -11.53 -15.37 -0.04
N LEU A 86 -11.49 -14.40 -0.97
CA LEU A 86 -12.60 -13.47 -1.21
C LEU A 86 -13.88 -14.21 -1.61
N VAL A 87 -13.80 -15.16 -2.55
CA VAL A 87 -14.94 -16.01 -2.96
C VAL A 87 -15.45 -16.81 -1.77
N GLY A 88 -14.57 -17.40 -0.97
CA GLY A 88 -14.94 -18.12 0.25
C GLY A 88 -15.72 -17.25 1.24
N ALA A 89 -15.27 -15.99 1.45
CA ALA A 89 -15.97 -15.04 2.30
C ALA A 89 -17.37 -14.68 1.80
N GLY A 90 -17.58 -14.65 0.47
CA GLY A 90 -18.87 -14.36 -0.14
C GLY A 90 -19.80 -15.57 -0.32
N SER A 91 -19.30 -16.79 -0.22
CA SER A 91 -20.03 -18.01 -0.60
C SER A 91 -20.47 -18.88 0.59
N GLY A 92 -19.86 -18.69 1.77
CA GLY A 92 -20.18 -19.46 2.97
C GLY A 92 -21.61 -19.29 3.43
N SER A 93 -22.10 -20.25 4.23
CA SER A 93 -23.43 -20.28 4.85
C SER A 93 -23.40 -20.08 6.36
N ALA A 94 -22.22 -20.20 6.98
CA ALA A 94 -22.04 -20.09 8.42
C ALA A 94 -20.94 -19.08 8.77
N LEU A 95 -21.07 -18.44 9.94
CA LEU A 95 -20.15 -17.41 10.43
C LEU A 95 -18.70 -17.91 10.52
N TRP A 96 -18.47 -19.15 10.95
CA TRP A 96 -17.13 -19.72 11.03
C TRP A 96 -16.45 -19.84 9.66
N GLN A 97 -17.22 -20.13 8.59
CA GLN A 97 -16.70 -20.18 7.21
C GLN A 97 -16.23 -18.80 6.76
N CYS A 98 -17.02 -17.76 7.06
CA CYS A 98 -16.62 -16.36 6.83
C CYS A 98 -15.35 -16.03 7.61
N ALA A 99 -15.27 -16.39 8.89
CA ALA A 99 -14.10 -16.14 9.73
C ALA A 99 -12.84 -16.81 9.17
N VAL A 100 -12.92 -18.07 8.76
CA VAL A 100 -11.80 -18.79 8.13
C VAL A 100 -11.40 -18.14 6.79
N ALA A 101 -12.37 -17.78 5.96
CA ALA A 101 -12.11 -17.14 4.68
C ALA A 101 -11.44 -15.75 4.87
N LEU A 102 -11.90 -14.93 5.81
CA LEU A 102 -11.30 -13.64 6.14
C LEU A 102 -9.90 -13.80 6.78
N ALA A 103 -9.69 -14.85 7.57
CA ALA A 103 -8.37 -15.18 8.10
C ALA A 103 -7.38 -15.54 6.99
N LEU A 104 -7.79 -16.40 6.05
CA LEU A 104 -7.01 -16.74 4.86
C LEU A 104 -6.78 -15.51 3.97
N PHE A 105 -7.80 -14.66 3.81
CA PHE A 105 -7.68 -13.40 3.08
C PHE A 105 -6.61 -12.50 3.72
N GLY A 106 -6.67 -12.28 5.03
CA GLY A 106 -5.68 -11.48 5.74
C GLY A 106 -4.26 -12.01 5.54
N ILE A 107 -4.01 -13.29 5.84
CA ILE A 107 -2.69 -13.91 5.70
C ILE A 107 -2.18 -13.81 4.25
N THR A 108 -3.02 -14.09 3.27
CA THR A 108 -2.63 -14.04 1.85
C THR A 108 -2.40 -12.61 1.35
N VAL A 109 -3.18 -11.62 1.82
CA VAL A 109 -2.93 -10.20 1.52
C VAL A 109 -1.58 -9.75 2.08
N GLY A 110 -1.24 -10.15 3.32
CA GLY A 110 0.06 -9.82 3.89
C GLY A 110 1.23 -10.38 3.09
N GLY A 111 1.10 -11.63 2.64
CA GLY A 111 2.08 -12.27 1.76
C GLY A 111 2.14 -11.62 0.37
N LEU A 112 1.00 -11.25 -0.17
CA LEU A 112 0.86 -10.57 -1.45
C LEU A 112 1.55 -9.20 -1.42
N ASP A 113 1.22 -8.37 -0.44
CA ASP A 113 1.81 -7.05 -0.23
C ASP A 113 3.33 -7.12 -0.11
N ALA A 114 3.83 -7.99 0.77
CA ALA A 114 5.26 -8.13 0.98
C ALA A 114 5.96 -8.55 -0.31
N SER A 115 5.47 -9.60 -0.98
CA SER A 115 6.08 -10.13 -2.21
C SER A 115 6.07 -9.13 -3.37
N MET A 116 4.95 -8.41 -3.56
CA MET A 116 4.87 -7.39 -4.61
C MET A 116 5.83 -6.22 -4.37
N ASN A 117 5.93 -5.75 -3.13
CA ASN A 117 6.83 -4.65 -2.80
C ASN A 117 8.31 -5.07 -2.90
N MET A 118 8.65 -6.32 -2.55
CA MET A 118 10.00 -6.88 -2.79
C MET A 118 10.34 -6.85 -4.28
N LEU A 119 9.47 -7.40 -5.13
CA LEU A 119 9.67 -7.41 -6.58
C LEU A 119 9.67 -6.00 -7.17
N GLY A 120 8.86 -5.09 -6.64
CA GLY A 120 8.83 -3.68 -7.05
C GLY A 120 10.14 -2.98 -6.79
N VAL A 121 10.72 -3.15 -5.61
CA VAL A 121 12.03 -2.59 -5.24
C VAL A 121 13.14 -3.21 -6.06
N SER A 122 13.14 -4.53 -6.21
CA SER A 122 14.11 -5.27 -7.02
C SER A 122 14.09 -4.79 -8.48
N LEU A 123 12.90 -4.68 -9.06
CA LEU A 123 12.72 -4.21 -10.43
C LEU A 123 13.09 -2.74 -10.58
N GLN A 124 12.79 -1.88 -9.60
CA GLN A 124 13.22 -0.48 -9.60
C GLN A 124 14.75 -0.37 -9.59
N HIS A 125 15.43 -1.23 -8.84
CA HIS A 125 16.89 -1.28 -8.84
C HIS A 125 17.43 -1.66 -10.23
N ALA A 126 16.87 -2.70 -10.86
CA ALA A 126 17.25 -3.11 -12.23
C ALA A 126 16.94 -2.02 -13.29
N TYR A 127 15.90 -1.22 -13.08
CA TYR A 127 15.56 -0.09 -13.96
C TYR A 127 16.48 1.12 -13.81
N GLY A 128 17.20 1.22 -12.68
CA GLY A 128 18.03 2.37 -12.35
C GLY A 128 17.28 3.70 -12.23
N ARG A 129 15.96 3.68 -12.05
CA ARG A 129 15.12 4.89 -11.90
C ARG A 129 13.86 4.58 -11.12
N SER A 130 13.27 5.62 -10.50
CA SER A 130 12.01 5.48 -9.74
C SER A 130 10.87 4.98 -10.63
N ILE A 131 10.21 3.89 -10.21
CA ILE A 131 9.02 3.30 -10.83
C ILE A 131 8.01 2.80 -9.78
N MET A 132 8.34 2.94 -8.48
CA MET A 132 7.54 2.35 -7.40
C MET A 132 6.17 3.01 -7.29
N LEU A 133 6.07 4.33 -7.48
CA LEU A 133 4.79 5.02 -7.46
C LEU A 133 3.86 4.54 -8.58
N GLY A 134 4.40 4.17 -9.74
CA GLY A 134 3.62 3.60 -10.84
C GLY A 134 2.91 2.30 -10.47
N PHE A 135 3.51 1.43 -9.65
CA PHE A 135 2.86 0.23 -9.13
C PHE A 135 1.73 0.58 -8.16
N HIS A 136 1.97 1.50 -7.23
CA HIS A 136 0.93 1.95 -6.32
C HIS A 136 -0.20 2.73 -7.03
N ALA A 137 0.07 3.36 -8.18
CA ALA A 137 -0.97 3.92 -9.04
C ALA A 137 -1.87 2.81 -9.63
N ALA A 138 -1.27 1.69 -10.09
CA ALA A 138 -2.02 0.53 -10.55
C ALA A 138 -2.90 -0.07 -9.44
N TYR A 139 -2.41 -0.13 -8.20
CA TYR A 139 -3.21 -0.50 -7.03
C TYR A 139 -4.41 0.43 -6.83
N SER A 140 -4.20 1.76 -6.88
CA SER A 140 -5.29 2.73 -6.72
C SER A 140 -6.33 2.60 -7.83
N LEU A 141 -5.89 2.38 -9.07
CA LEU A 141 -6.79 2.12 -10.20
C LEU A 141 -7.59 0.83 -9.99
N GLY A 142 -6.95 -0.22 -9.50
CA GLY A 142 -7.62 -1.47 -9.09
C GLY A 142 -8.65 -1.24 -8.00
N GLY A 143 -8.33 -0.42 -7.00
CA GLY A 143 -9.24 -0.04 -5.94
C GLY A 143 -10.51 0.66 -6.47
N ILE A 144 -10.34 1.60 -7.40
CA ILE A 144 -11.47 2.27 -8.06
C ILE A 144 -12.31 1.27 -8.86
N ALA A 145 -11.67 0.37 -9.62
CA ALA A 145 -12.38 -0.66 -10.39
C ALA A 145 -13.16 -1.62 -9.47
N GLY A 146 -12.54 -2.08 -8.36
CA GLY A 146 -13.19 -2.94 -7.38
C GLY A 146 -14.36 -2.27 -6.68
N ALA A 147 -14.22 -1.01 -6.27
CA ALA A 147 -15.30 -0.23 -5.68
C ALA A 147 -16.46 0.00 -6.67
N SER A 148 -16.15 0.23 -7.96
CA SER A 148 -17.16 0.35 -9.01
C SER A 148 -17.92 -0.96 -9.22
N LEU A 149 -17.22 -2.10 -9.22
CA LEU A 149 -17.85 -3.42 -9.28
C LEU A 149 -18.73 -3.69 -8.04
N ALA A 150 -18.28 -3.27 -6.86
CA ALA A 150 -19.07 -3.39 -5.64
C ALA A 150 -20.34 -2.55 -5.69
N TRP A 151 -20.26 -1.32 -6.24
CA TRP A 151 -21.42 -0.47 -6.48
C TRP A 151 -22.40 -1.13 -7.45
N VAL A 152 -21.92 -1.67 -8.56
CA VAL A 152 -22.73 -2.44 -9.52
C VAL A 152 -23.44 -3.60 -8.81
N GLY A 153 -22.70 -4.38 -8.01
CA GLY A 153 -23.27 -5.48 -7.24
C GLY A 153 -24.34 -5.03 -6.23
N ALA A 154 -24.14 -3.88 -5.59
CA ALA A 154 -25.13 -3.29 -4.68
C ALA A 154 -26.38 -2.79 -5.41
N HIS A 155 -26.18 -2.10 -6.52
CA HIS A 155 -27.27 -1.51 -7.33
C HIS A 155 -28.22 -2.58 -7.89
N TRP A 156 -27.67 -3.70 -8.35
CA TRP A 156 -28.46 -4.83 -8.87
C TRP A 156 -28.75 -5.91 -7.84
N HIS A 157 -28.53 -5.64 -6.55
CA HIS A 157 -28.78 -6.58 -5.44
C HIS A 157 -28.14 -7.95 -5.65
N LEU A 158 -26.96 -7.99 -6.29
CA LEU A 158 -26.25 -9.24 -6.49
C LEU A 158 -25.77 -9.81 -5.15
N SER A 159 -25.90 -11.13 -4.99
CA SER A 159 -25.29 -11.80 -3.85
C SER A 159 -23.76 -11.65 -3.89
N LEU A 160 -23.10 -11.73 -2.72
CA LEU A 160 -21.65 -11.67 -2.65
C LEU A 160 -20.97 -12.73 -3.53
N ALA A 161 -21.53 -13.94 -3.56
CA ALA A 161 -21.02 -15.03 -4.42
C ALA A 161 -21.15 -14.70 -5.92
N ALA A 162 -22.27 -14.10 -6.33
CA ALA A 162 -22.52 -13.68 -7.71
C ALA A 162 -21.61 -12.52 -8.15
N LEU A 163 -21.10 -11.72 -7.21
CA LEU A 163 -20.15 -10.64 -7.47
C LEU A 163 -18.70 -11.17 -7.45
N TYR A 164 -18.32 -11.90 -6.40
CA TYR A 164 -16.93 -12.32 -6.18
C TYR A 164 -16.52 -13.48 -7.09
N GLY A 165 -17.43 -14.41 -7.37
CA GLY A 165 -17.16 -15.58 -8.22
C GLY A 165 -16.70 -15.20 -9.63
N PRO A 166 -17.53 -14.51 -10.43
CA PRO A 166 -17.12 -14.07 -11.77
C PRO A 166 -15.88 -13.17 -11.76
N THR A 167 -15.74 -12.31 -10.77
CA THR A 167 -14.53 -11.46 -10.62
C THR A 167 -13.29 -12.35 -10.44
N ALA A 168 -13.33 -13.36 -9.59
CA ALA A 168 -12.21 -14.28 -9.39
C ALA A 168 -11.92 -15.12 -10.64
N VAL A 169 -12.95 -15.56 -11.37
CA VAL A 169 -12.82 -16.28 -12.65
C VAL A 169 -12.05 -15.46 -13.69
N VAL A 170 -12.17 -14.14 -13.67
CA VAL A 170 -11.39 -13.24 -14.54
C VAL A 170 -10.01 -12.96 -13.95
N LEU A 171 -9.93 -12.58 -12.67
CA LEU A 171 -8.68 -12.12 -12.06
C LEU A 171 -7.64 -13.23 -11.89
N ILE A 172 -8.06 -14.48 -11.56
CA ILE A 172 -7.12 -15.58 -11.36
C ILE A 172 -6.35 -15.92 -12.65
N PRO A 173 -6.99 -16.14 -13.82
CA PRO A 173 -6.26 -16.35 -15.07
C PRO A 173 -5.37 -15.18 -15.44
N VAL A 174 -5.84 -13.93 -15.26
CA VAL A 174 -5.04 -12.72 -15.51
C VAL A 174 -3.79 -12.71 -14.64
N ALA A 175 -3.93 -13.01 -13.35
CA ALA A 175 -2.82 -13.09 -12.39
C ALA A 175 -1.82 -14.20 -12.75
N VAL A 176 -2.32 -15.40 -13.07
CA VAL A 176 -1.51 -16.57 -13.46
C VAL A 176 -0.73 -16.30 -14.75
N VAL A 177 -1.39 -15.73 -15.76
CA VAL A 177 -0.75 -15.38 -17.02
C VAL A 177 0.29 -14.29 -16.82
N ALA A 178 -0.06 -13.21 -16.11
CA ALA A 178 0.88 -12.13 -15.78
C ALA A 178 2.09 -12.67 -15.01
N GLY A 179 1.89 -13.58 -14.08
CA GLY A 179 2.94 -14.19 -13.28
C GLY A 179 4.06 -14.88 -14.07
N ARG A 180 3.84 -15.19 -15.36
CA ARG A 180 4.87 -15.78 -16.22
C ARG A 180 6.03 -14.82 -16.51
N TRP A 181 5.78 -13.51 -16.47
CA TRP A 181 6.75 -12.46 -16.75
C TRP A 181 7.32 -11.79 -15.51
N PHE A 182 7.06 -12.31 -14.31
CA PHE A 182 7.76 -11.81 -13.13
C PHE A 182 9.26 -12.02 -13.31
N VAL A 183 10.00 -10.97 -13.00
CA VAL A 183 11.46 -10.97 -13.08
C VAL A 183 12.00 -11.19 -11.68
N ASP A 184 12.59 -12.37 -11.47
CA ASP A 184 13.49 -12.55 -10.33
C ASP A 184 14.71 -11.66 -10.58
N GLN A 185 15.22 -11.02 -9.54
CA GLN A 185 16.60 -10.59 -9.56
C GLN A 185 17.44 -11.85 -9.75
N GLU A 186 17.94 -12.07 -10.98
CA GLU A 186 19.03 -12.98 -11.13
C GLU A 186 20.08 -12.49 -10.13
N LEU A 187 20.47 -13.36 -9.24
CA LEU A 187 21.63 -13.17 -8.38
C LEU A 187 22.72 -12.65 -9.31
N GLY A 188 22.84 -11.31 -9.36
CA GLY A 188 23.65 -10.62 -10.35
C GLY A 188 25.04 -11.14 -10.22
N GLY A 189 25.46 -11.84 -11.27
CA GLY A 189 26.82 -12.19 -11.60
C GLY A 189 27.78 -12.26 -10.41
N ALA A 190 27.94 -13.43 -9.94
CA ALA A 190 29.22 -14.01 -9.59
C ALA A 190 28.93 -15.43 -9.11
N ALA A 191 29.27 -16.39 -9.91
CA ALA A 191 29.87 -17.58 -9.42
C ALA A 191 31.09 -17.12 -8.59
N GLY A 192 30.87 -16.82 -7.36
CA GLY A 192 31.84 -16.28 -6.40
C GLY A 192 31.33 -16.51 -5.00
N GLY A 193 31.51 -17.74 -4.49
CA GLY A 193 31.46 -18.04 -3.08
C GLY A 193 30.03 -18.12 -2.52
N VAL A 194 29.51 -19.33 -2.39
CA VAL A 194 28.68 -19.69 -1.25
C VAL A 194 29.54 -19.42 -0.01
N GLY A 195 29.54 -18.17 0.42
CA GLY A 195 30.02 -17.78 1.72
C GLY A 195 28.97 -18.22 2.72
N GLU A 196 29.10 -19.41 3.26
CA GLU A 196 28.59 -19.77 4.56
C GLU A 196 29.03 -18.67 5.54
N GLY A 197 28.16 -17.74 5.88
CA GLY A 197 28.51 -16.77 6.91
C GLY A 197 27.92 -15.38 6.81
N ALA A 198 26.74 -15.19 6.24
CA ALA A 198 26.07 -13.89 6.38
C ALA A 198 24.56 -14.04 6.68
N GLY A 199 24.25 -14.67 7.79
CA GLY A 199 22.97 -14.50 8.48
C GLY A 199 22.85 -13.10 9.09
N GLY A 200 23.27 -12.05 8.38
CA GLY A 200 23.18 -10.66 8.80
C GLY A 200 21.73 -10.20 8.77
N SER A 201 21.04 -10.25 9.90
CA SER A 201 19.79 -9.55 10.05
C SER A 201 20.11 -8.05 10.03
N ILE A 202 19.39 -7.30 9.19
CA ILE A 202 19.39 -5.83 9.34
C ILE A 202 19.00 -5.50 10.79
N GLY A 203 19.88 -4.80 11.49
CA GLY A 203 19.57 -4.29 12.81
C GLY A 203 18.30 -3.43 12.74
N PHE A 204 17.32 -3.72 13.60
CA PHE A 204 16.05 -3.00 13.64
C PHE A 204 16.23 -1.47 13.70
N ARG A 205 17.27 -1.00 14.36
CA ARG A 205 17.60 0.44 14.44
C ARG A 205 17.78 1.09 13.07
N LEU A 206 18.26 0.36 12.06
CA LEU A 206 18.44 0.91 10.72
C LEU A 206 17.09 1.05 9.97
N LEU A 207 16.15 0.15 10.21
CA LEU A 207 14.82 0.17 9.62
C LEU A 207 13.85 1.07 10.37
N LEU A 208 14.11 1.37 11.63
CA LEU A 208 13.21 2.12 12.50
C LEU A 208 12.69 3.44 11.89
N PRO A 209 13.51 4.29 11.25
CA PRO A 209 13.02 5.50 10.60
C PRO A 209 11.94 5.21 9.54
N PHE A 210 12.15 4.18 8.74
CA PHE A 210 11.22 3.79 7.69
C PHE A 210 9.95 3.13 8.26
N CYS A 211 10.10 2.33 9.31
CA CYS A 211 8.98 1.73 10.04
C CYS A 211 8.07 2.80 10.65
N LEU A 212 8.65 3.83 11.28
CA LEU A 212 7.89 4.93 11.85
C LEU A 212 7.19 5.76 10.77
N VAL A 213 7.89 6.13 9.70
CA VAL A 213 7.30 6.86 8.57
C VAL A 213 6.16 6.06 7.94
N MET A 214 6.31 4.75 7.79
CA MET A 214 5.27 3.88 7.28
C MET A 214 4.05 3.88 8.19
N ALA A 215 4.23 3.71 9.51
CA ALA A 215 3.14 3.76 10.46
C ALA A 215 2.43 5.13 10.46
N PHE A 216 3.18 6.23 10.42
CA PHE A 216 2.61 7.59 10.38
C PHE A 216 1.79 7.83 9.12
N ALA A 217 2.27 7.38 7.96
CA ALA A 217 1.52 7.49 6.70
C ALA A 217 0.22 6.70 6.75
N TYR A 218 0.25 5.47 7.31
CA TYR A 218 -0.95 4.63 7.42
C TYR A 218 -1.91 5.06 8.53
N ILE A 219 -1.44 5.71 9.59
CA ILE A 219 -2.32 6.40 10.55
C ILE A 219 -3.08 7.53 9.83
N GLY A 220 -2.40 8.31 8.98
CA GLY A 220 -3.04 9.34 8.16
C GLY A 220 -4.05 8.75 7.18
N ASP A 221 -3.68 7.70 6.46
CA ASP A 221 -4.55 7.01 5.48
C ASP A 221 -5.80 6.41 6.15
N SER A 222 -5.62 5.69 7.27
CA SER A 222 -6.74 5.11 8.02
C SER A 222 -7.67 6.16 8.61
N THR A 223 -7.13 7.33 8.99
CA THR A 223 -7.94 8.48 9.44
C THR A 223 -8.87 8.95 8.32
N VAL A 224 -8.35 9.13 7.11
CA VAL A 224 -9.19 9.50 5.96
C VAL A 224 -10.20 8.40 5.65
N SER A 225 -9.75 7.15 5.57
CA SER A 225 -10.58 6.01 5.17
C SER A 225 -11.75 5.76 6.12
N ASN A 226 -11.53 5.89 7.43
CA ASN A 226 -12.54 5.52 8.43
C ASN A 226 -13.31 6.71 9.00
N TRP A 227 -12.75 7.91 8.94
CA TRP A 227 -13.34 9.08 9.62
C TRP A 227 -13.81 10.20 8.69
N SER A 228 -13.43 10.21 7.41
CA SER A 228 -13.75 11.33 6.52
C SER A 228 -15.27 11.53 6.34
N ALA A 229 -16.02 10.44 6.16
CA ALA A 229 -17.48 10.50 6.02
C ALA A 229 -18.15 11.00 7.30
N LYS A 230 -17.84 10.36 8.44
CA LYS A 230 -18.38 10.74 9.75
C LYS A 230 -18.01 12.18 10.11
N TYR A 231 -16.78 12.60 9.84
CA TYR A 231 -16.31 13.96 10.09
C TYR A 231 -17.11 15.00 9.28
N LEU A 232 -17.36 14.74 7.98
CA LEU A 232 -18.18 15.63 7.16
C LEU A 232 -19.62 15.70 7.69
N GLN A 233 -20.21 14.57 8.04
CA GLN A 233 -21.60 14.51 8.47
C GLN A 233 -21.79 15.12 9.86
N ASP A 234 -21.05 14.65 10.85
CA ASP A 234 -21.30 14.98 12.26
C ASP A 234 -20.63 16.30 12.68
N THR A 235 -19.45 16.61 12.13
CA THR A 235 -18.68 17.81 12.53
C THR A 235 -18.89 19.00 11.60
N LEU A 236 -19.07 18.74 10.30
CA LEU A 236 -19.26 19.80 9.30
C LEU A 236 -20.71 19.90 8.82
N HIS A 237 -21.62 19.09 9.38
CA HIS A 237 -23.06 19.12 9.12
C HIS A 237 -23.43 18.97 7.65
N SER A 238 -22.73 18.06 6.93
CA SER A 238 -23.04 17.75 5.54
C SER A 238 -24.23 16.82 5.41
N SER A 239 -24.83 16.78 4.21
CA SER A 239 -25.78 15.72 3.87
C SER A 239 -25.09 14.36 3.83
N GLU A 240 -25.83 13.29 4.09
CA GLU A 240 -25.34 11.91 4.00
C GLU A 240 -24.73 11.62 2.62
N GLN A 241 -25.37 12.10 1.55
CA GLN A 241 -24.85 11.93 0.18
C GLN A 241 -23.47 12.57 -0.01
N LEU A 242 -23.27 13.80 0.47
CA LEU A 242 -21.99 14.49 0.35
C LEU A 242 -20.91 13.84 1.22
N ALA A 243 -21.28 13.26 2.36
CA ALA A 243 -20.36 12.58 3.28
C ALA A 243 -19.70 11.33 2.65
N THR A 244 -20.27 10.73 1.61
CA THR A 244 -19.67 9.60 0.90
C THR A 244 -18.55 9.98 -0.07
N VAL A 245 -18.38 11.27 -0.38
CA VAL A 245 -17.48 11.75 -1.45
C VAL A 245 -16.01 11.92 -1.02
N PRO A 246 -15.67 12.34 0.22
CA PRO A 246 -14.31 12.72 0.58
C PRO A 246 -13.28 11.58 0.38
N TYR A 247 -13.63 10.35 0.71
CA TYR A 247 -12.76 9.21 0.48
C TYR A 247 -12.51 8.98 -1.01
N ASN A 248 -13.53 9.11 -1.86
CA ASN A 248 -13.38 8.94 -3.31
C ASN A 248 -12.46 10.02 -3.90
N VAL A 249 -12.62 11.28 -3.48
CA VAL A 249 -11.76 12.38 -3.91
C VAL A 249 -10.32 12.15 -3.46
N TYR A 250 -10.12 11.71 -2.21
CA TYR A 250 -8.83 11.31 -1.69
C TYR A 250 -8.19 10.20 -2.53
N MET A 251 -8.93 9.15 -2.89
CA MET A 251 -8.44 8.05 -3.71
C MET A 251 -8.04 8.50 -5.11
N VAL A 252 -8.87 9.36 -5.75
CA VAL A 252 -8.58 9.92 -7.09
C VAL A 252 -7.31 10.77 -7.06
N THR A 253 -7.17 11.66 -6.09
CA THR A 253 -5.99 12.53 -5.98
C THR A 253 -4.74 11.73 -5.60
N THR A 254 -4.87 10.70 -4.80
CA THR A 254 -3.79 9.72 -4.52
C THR A 254 -3.35 9.01 -5.80
N LEU A 255 -4.30 8.55 -6.64
CA LEU A 255 -3.99 7.95 -7.95
C LEU A 255 -3.23 8.92 -8.85
N LEU A 256 -3.73 10.15 -8.99
CA LEU A 256 -3.09 11.16 -9.83
C LEU A 256 -1.68 11.52 -9.33
N GLY A 257 -1.52 11.72 -8.03
CA GLY A 257 -0.22 11.98 -7.42
C GLY A 257 0.77 10.83 -7.62
N ARG A 258 0.33 9.58 -7.49
CA ARG A 258 1.15 8.38 -7.75
C ARG A 258 1.52 8.24 -9.23
N ALA A 259 0.61 8.56 -10.13
CA ALA A 259 0.87 8.46 -11.58
C ALA A 259 2.01 9.38 -12.03
N VAL A 260 2.11 10.59 -11.46
CA VAL A 260 3.14 11.58 -11.81
C VAL A 260 4.32 11.62 -10.84
N GLY A 261 4.18 11.04 -9.66
CA GLY A 261 5.14 11.18 -8.56
C GLY A 261 6.53 10.63 -8.87
N ASP A 262 6.65 9.56 -9.66
CA ASP A 262 7.94 9.03 -10.11
C ASP A 262 8.75 10.06 -10.93
N LEU A 263 8.07 10.94 -11.69
CA LEU A 263 8.73 12.04 -12.41
C LEU A 263 9.29 13.06 -11.42
N GLY A 264 8.52 13.38 -10.38
CA GLY A 264 8.97 14.26 -9.28
C GLY A 264 10.22 13.70 -8.58
N VAL A 265 10.21 12.39 -8.26
CA VAL A 265 11.37 11.74 -7.61
C VAL A 265 12.61 11.77 -8.50
N ARG A 266 12.46 11.55 -9.80
CA ARG A 266 13.57 11.60 -10.75
C ARG A 266 14.15 13.01 -10.89
N ARG A 267 13.32 14.06 -10.79
CA ARG A 267 13.75 15.45 -10.98
C ARG A 267 14.30 16.08 -9.70
N PHE A 268 13.67 15.81 -8.55
CA PHE A 268 13.95 16.51 -7.28
C PHE A 268 14.57 15.59 -6.21
N GLY A 269 14.60 14.29 -6.45
CA GLY A 269 15.05 13.28 -5.49
C GLY A 269 13.99 12.89 -4.47
N ALA A 270 14.17 11.70 -3.86
CA ALA A 270 13.21 11.13 -2.91
C ALA A 270 13.04 11.99 -1.64
N VAL A 271 14.12 12.58 -1.12
CA VAL A 271 14.09 13.41 0.10
C VAL A 271 13.18 14.62 -0.10
N ALA A 272 13.32 15.34 -1.22
CA ALA A 272 12.52 16.53 -1.49
C ALA A 272 11.04 16.16 -1.69
N VAL A 273 10.76 15.09 -2.42
CA VAL A 273 9.39 14.62 -2.69
C VAL A 273 8.69 14.16 -1.40
N VAL A 274 9.38 13.40 -0.54
CA VAL A 274 8.81 12.97 0.75
C VAL A 274 8.57 14.17 1.68
N ARG A 275 9.49 15.13 1.76
CA ARG A 275 9.29 16.36 2.53
C ARG A 275 8.10 17.16 2.02
N PHE A 276 8.04 17.37 0.72
CA PHE A 276 6.92 18.08 0.10
C PHE A 276 5.61 17.37 0.36
N GLY A 277 5.56 16.04 0.17
CA GLY A 277 4.38 15.23 0.45
C GLY A 277 3.93 15.34 1.91
N ALA A 278 4.85 15.27 2.88
CA ALA A 278 4.54 15.41 4.29
C ALA A 278 3.99 16.79 4.64
N LEU A 279 4.57 17.86 4.08
CA LEU A 279 4.09 19.24 4.28
C LEU A 279 2.70 19.45 3.65
N VAL A 280 2.47 18.95 2.44
CA VAL A 280 1.18 19.03 1.76
C VAL A 280 0.12 18.25 2.54
N ALA A 281 0.44 17.04 3.01
CA ALA A 281 -0.49 16.25 3.82
C ALA A 281 -0.81 16.93 5.16
N ALA A 282 0.19 17.47 5.83
CA ALA A 282 -0.02 18.24 7.08
C ALA A 282 -0.91 19.46 6.84
N GLY A 283 -0.67 20.21 5.75
CA GLY A 283 -1.54 21.31 5.32
C GLY A 283 -2.97 20.85 5.07
N GLY A 284 -3.16 19.70 4.43
CA GLY A 284 -4.47 19.07 4.22
C GLY A 284 -5.19 18.79 5.55
N PHE A 285 -4.50 18.22 6.55
CA PHE A 285 -5.07 18.01 7.89
C PHE A 285 -5.43 19.32 8.59
N VAL A 286 -4.62 20.39 8.45
CA VAL A 286 -4.96 21.72 8.97
C VAL A 286 -6.24 22.23 8.33
N VAL A 287 -6.35 22.14 6.99
CA VAL A 287 -7.57 22.58 6.28
C VAL A 287 -8.79 21.79 6.74
N VAL A 288 -8.67 20.46 6.93
CA VAL A 288 -9.77 19.63 7.47
C VAL A 288 -10.14 20.10 8.89
N ALA A 289 -9.15 20.23 9.79
CA ALA A 289 -9.39 20.58 11.20
C ALA A 289 -10.03 21.98 11.36
N THR A 290 -9.66 22.92 10.49
CA THR A 290 -10.16 24.31 10.54
C THR A 290 -11.33 24.58 9.58
N ALA A 291 -11.83 23.54 8.90
CA ALA A 291 -12.88 23.69 7.89
C ALA A 291 -14.13 24.36 8.46
N SER A 292 -14.58 25.43 7.81
CA SER A 292 -15.82 26.15 8.15
C SER A 292 -17.09 25.46 7.63
N GLY A 293 -16.95 24.49 6.73
CA GLY A 293 -18.04 23.73 6.16
C GLY A 293 -17.58 22.55 5.29
N PRO A 294 -18.52 21.75 4.76
CA PRO A 294 -18.21 20.50 4.07
C PRO A 294 -17.27 20.65 2.86
N TRP A 295 -17.45 21.70 2.07
CA TRP A 295 -16.65 21.95 0.86
C TRP A 295 -15.18 22.26 1.19
N VAL A 296 -14.94 23.02 2.29
CA VAL A 296 -13.57 23.28 2.74
C VAL A 296 -12.93 21.99 3.26
N GLY A 297 -13.69 21.18 4.00
CA GLY A 297 -13.26 19.85 4.41
C GLY A 297 -12.89 18.95 3.21
N MET A 298 -13.70 18.99 2.14
CA MET A 298 -13.47 18.27 0.89
C MET A 298 -12.13 18.70 0.24
N VAL A 299 -11.85 20.00 0.17
CA VAL A 299 -10.55 20.51 -0.32
C VAL A 299 -9.40 19.96 0.54
N GLY A 300 -9.57 19.92 1.87
CA GLY A 300 -8.58 19.33 2.77
C GLY A 300 -8.30 17.86 2.44
N PHE A 301 -9.31 17.04 2.23
CA PHE A 301 -9.15 15.62 1.84
C PHE A 301 -8.52 15.47 0.44
N THR A 302 -8.82 16.37 -0.49
CA THR A 302 -8.15 16.44 -1.79
C THR A 302 -6.65 16.66 -1.64
N VAL A 303 -6.26 17.64 -0.84
CA VAL A 303 -4.86 17.98 -0.54
C VAL A 303 -4.15 16.82 0.18
N LEU A 304 -4.84 16.14 1.11
CA LEU A 304 -4.32 14.97 1.80
C LEU A 304 -3.92 13.85 0.82
N GLY A 305 -4.77 13.56 -0.17
CA GLY A 305 -4.47 12.56 -1.19
C GLY A 305 -3.19 12.88 -1.98
N LEU A 306 -3.01 14.14 -2.35
CA LEU A 306 -1.79 14.60 -3.05
C LEU A 306 -0.54 14.53 -2.17
N GLY A 307 -0.68 14.74 -0.85
CA GLY A 307 0.45 14.70 0.08
C GLY A 307 0.87 13.29 0.48
N LEU A 308 -0.08 12.45 0.90
CA LEU A 308 0.21 11.10 1.39
C LEU A 308 0.62 10.13 0.29
N CYS A 309 0.23 10.36 -0.97
CA CYS A 309 0.41 9.44 -2.09
C CYS A 309 1.86 8.99 -2.31
N VAL A 310 2.84 9.81 -2.00
CA VAL A 310 4.26 9.56 -2.27
C VAL A 310 5.01 8.90 -1.11
N ILE A 311 4.50 9.01 0.12
CA ILE A 311 5.25 8.61 1.32
C ILE A 311 5.47 7.10 1.35
N VAL A 312 4.41 6.30 1.24
CA VAL A 312 4.47 4.83 1.32
C VAL A 312 5.36 4.23 0.22
N PRO A 313 5.15 4.52 -1.08
CA PRO A 313 6.00 3.94 -2.14
C PRO A 313 7.47 4.30 -2.00
N GLN A 314 7.77 5.54 -1.58
CA GLN A 314 9.15 5.97 -1.37
C GLN A 314 9.77 5.34 -0.14
N THR A 315 8.99 5.03 0.89
CA THR A 315 9.47 4.33 2.09
C THR A 315 9.92 2.91 1.74
N PHE A 316 9.15 2.15 0.96
CA PHE A 316 9.57 0.84 0.44
C PHE A 316 10.84 0.95 -0.42
N ALA A 317 10.86 1.89 -1.36
CA ALA A 317 12.00 2.08 -2.24
C ALA A 317 13.29 2.44 -1.48
N ALA A 318 13.20 3.31 -0.48
CA ALA A 318 14.36 3.74 0.31
C ALA A 318 14.84 2.65 1.27
N ALA A 319 13.94 1.97 2.00
CA ALA A 319 14.29 0.88 2.90
C ALA A 319 14.93 -0.29 2.16
N GLY A 320 14.34 -0.70 1.03
CA GLY A 320 14.87 -1.77 0.19
C GLY A 320 16.25 -1.43 -0.38
N ARG A 321 16.44 -0.20 -0.88
CA ARG A 321 17.75 0.27 -1.36
C ARG A 321 18.80 0.25 -0.25
N HIS A 322 18.50 0.77 0.93
CA HIS A 322 19.43 0.78 2.07
C HIS A 322 19.83 -0.63 2.49
N ALA A 323 18.87 -1.56 2.48
CA ALA A 323 19.11 -2.95 2.81
C ALA A 323 19.99 -3.62 1.75
N TYR A 324 19.65 -3.43 0.49
CA TYR A 324 20.36 -4.00 -0.64
C TYR A 324 21.83 -3.55 -0.72
N GLU A 325 22.08 -2.23 -0.59
CA GLU A 325 23.43 -1.66 -0.67
C GLU A 325 24.38 -2.15 0.44
N ARG A 326 23.84 -2.56 1.59
CA ARG A 326 24.64 -2.99 2.75
C ARG A 326 24.79 -4.50 2.87
N HIS A 327 23.75 -5.25 2.46
CA HIS A 327 23.63 -6.66 2.80
C HIS A 327 23.15 -7.56 1.65
N GLY A 328 22.87 -6.99 0.48
CA GLY A 328 22.39 -7.73 -0.69
C GLY A 328 20.88 -7.99 -0.74
N ALA A 329 20.47 -8.76 -1.75
CA ALA A 329 19.06 -8.93 -2.13
C ALA A 329 18.20 -9.61 -1.05
N SER A 330 18.67 -10.72 -0.48
CA SER A 330 17.90 -11.50 0.50
C SER A 330 17.57 -10.70 1.77
N VAL A 331 18.48 -9.83 2.19
CA VAL A 331 18.28 -8.95 3.35
C VAL A 331 17.34 -7.78 2.99
N SER A 332 17.38 -7.31 1.74
CA SER A 332 16.42 -6.33 1.23
C SER A 332 15.00 -6.88 1.27
N ASP A 333 14.78 -8.11 0.82
CA ASP A 333 13.47 -8.75 0.83
C ASP A 333 12.92 -8.92 2.25
N ALA A 334 13.75 -9.39 3.19
CA ALA A 334 13.37 -9.49 4.59
C ALA A 334 13.05 -8.13 5.22
N ALA A 335 13.80 -7.07 4.86
CA ALA A 335 13.55 -5.71 5.32
C ALA A 335 12.21 -5.18 4.83
N ILE A 336 11.85 -5.43 3.57
CA ILE A 336 10.57 -5.01 2.98
C ILE A 336 9.40 -5.74 3.64
N ALA A 337 9.51 -7.06 3.86
CA ALA A 337 8.48 -7.81 4.57
C ALA A 337 8.25 -7.28 6.00
N ARG A 338 9.35 -6.99 6.71
CA ARG A 338 9.28 -6.41 8.06
C ARG A 338 8.67 -5.01 8.05
N LEU A 339 9.06 -4.18 7.09
CA LEU A 339 8.48 -2.85 6.90
C LEU A 339 6.98 -2.92 6.64
N ASN A 340 6.54 -3.93 5.87
CA ASN A 340 5.13 -4.12 5.54
C ASN A 340 4.24 -4.39 6.76
N VAL A 341 4.79 -4.94 7.85
CA VAL A 341 4.04 -5.10 9.12
C VAL A 341 3.57 -3.73 9.65
N PHE A 342 4.39 -2.69 9.49
CA PHE A 342 4.07 -1.34 9.97
C PHE A 342 2.96 -0.64 9.19
N ASN A 343 2.63 -1.10 7.98
CA ASN A 343 1.41 -0.69 7.28
C ASN A 343 0.20 -1.05 8.13
N TYR A 344 0.14 -2.31 8.54
CA TYR A 344 -0.99 -2.85 9.29
C TYR A 344 -1.04 -2.31 10.70
N VAL A 345 0.11 -2.10 11.35
CA VAL A 345 0.18 -1.43 12.65
C VAL A 345 -0.37 -0.01 12.54
N GLY A 346 0.07 0.76 11.55
CA GLY A 346 -0.42 2.13 11.34
C GLY A 346 -1.93 2.17 11.07
N PHE A 347 -2.41 1.31 10.20
CA PHE A 347 -3.84 1.22 9.85
C PHE A 347 -4.69 0.81 11.07
N LEU A 348 -4.24 -0.18 11.84
CA LEU A 348 -4.94 -0.69 13.01
C LEU A 348 -5.00 0.34 14.15
N VAL A 349 -3.91 1.09 14.38
CA VAL A 349 -3.80 2.08 15.45
C VAL A 349 -4.51 3.38 15.09
N GLY A 350 -4.45 3.80 13.83
CA GLY A 350 -4.88 5.14 13.40
C GLY A 350 -6.36 5.41 13.66
N SER A 351 -7.23 4.48 13.32
CA SER A 351 -8.68 4.66 13.48
C SER A 351 -9.11 4.75 14.96
N PRO A 352 -8.72 3.83 15.86
CA PRO A 352 -9.02 3.94 17.29
C PRO A 352 -8.40 5.17 17.95
N LEU A 353 -7.19 5.57 17.53
CA LEU A 353 -6.50 6.74 18.06
C LEU A 353 -7.30 8.02 17.81
N VAL A 354 -7.73 8.23 16.56
CA VAL A 354 -8.53 9.39 16.19
C VAL A 354 -9.90 9.37 16.84
N GLY A 355 -10.53 8.18 16.91
CA GLY A 355 -11.82 8.00 17.59
C GLY A 355 -11.75 8.37 19.06
N ALA A 356 -10.83 7.79 19.80
CA ALA A 356 -10.68 8.03 21.24
C ALA A 356 -10.40 9.51 21.56
N ILE A 357 -9.58 10.18 20.75
CA ILE A 357 -9.30 11.61 20.94
C ILE A 357 -10.49 12.47 20.52
N GLY A 358 -11.20 12.09 19.45
CA GLY A 358 -12.41 12.75 18.98
C GLY A 358 -13.50 12.74 20.04
N ASP A 359 -13.74 11.59 20.65
CA ASP A 359 -14.75 11.42 21.71
C ASP A 359 -14.34 12.12 23.02
N ALA A 360 -13.04 12.08 23.39
CA ALA A 360 -12.55 12.69 24.62
C ALA A 360 -12.44 14.22 24.55
N TRP A 361 -12.24 14.76 23.37
CA TRP A 361 -12.03 16.22 23.20
C TRP A 361 -12.94 16.79 22.11
N ASN A 362 -12.56 16.62 20.82
CA ASN A 362 -13.37 16.93 19.65
C ASN A 362 -12.72 16.38 18.38
N TYR A 363 -13.53 16.12 17.36
CA TYR A 363 -13.03 15.54 16.10
C TYR A 363 -12.14 16.49 15.28
N ARG A 364 -12.30 17.83 15.43
CA ARG A 364 -11.37 18.81 14.79
C ARG A 364 -9.97 18.69 15.34
N GLY A 365 -9.84 18.64 16.67
CA GLY A 365 -8.57 18.41 17.35
C GLY A 365 -7.97 17.05 17.05
N ALA A 366 -8.80 16.01 16.95
CA ALA A 366 -8.36 14.66 16.61
C ALA A 366 -7.68 14.59 15.24
N MET A 367 -8.07 15.41 14.26
CA MET A 367 -7.41 15.50 12.95
C MET A 367 -5.99 16.08 13.01
N LEU A 368 -5.63 16.78 14.09
CA LEU A 368 -4.27 17.31 14.28
C LEU A 368 -3.26 16.23 14.71
N VAL A 369 -3.74 15.10 15.24
CA VAL A 369 -2.86 14.00 15.66
C VAL A 369 -2.14 13.36 14.46
N PRO A 370 -2.83 12.86 13.43
CA PRO A 370 -2.16 12.36 12.24
C PRO A 370 -1.33 13.45 11.52
N MET A 371 -1.73 14.72 11.60
CA MET A 371 -0.92 15.85 11.12
C MET A 371 0.46 15.88 11.77
N VAL A 372 0.52 15.85 13.11
CA VAL A 372 1.79 15.86 13.86
C VAL A 372 2.65 14.66 13.50
N LEU A 373 2.04 13.46 13.39
CA LEU A 373 2.74 12.23 13.04
C LEU A 373 3.29 12.29 11.60
N VAL A 374 2.52 12.81 10.65
CA VAL A 374 2.98 12.98 9.27
C VAL A 374 4.09 14.04 9.20
N LEU A 375 4.00 15.14 9.96
CA LEU A 375 5.10 16.12 10.08
C LEU A 375 6.37 15.50 10.69
N ALA A 376 6.24 14.57 11.64
CA ALA A 376 7.39 13.85 12.19
C ALA A 376 8.19 13.07 11.12
N THR A 377 7.58 12.76 9.96
CA THR A 377 8.29 12.22 8.77
C THR A 377 9.45 13.12 8.33
N LEU A 378 9.36 14.44 8.54
CA LEU A 378 10.43 15.39 8.19
C LEU A 378 11.72 15.13 8.95
N LEU A 379 11.64 14.64 10.19
CA LEU A 379 12.79 14.26 11.02
C LEU A 379 13.58 13.11 10.38
N TYR A 380 12.87 12.21 9.73
CA TYR A 380 13.43 11.00 9.10
C TYR A 380 13.67 11.16 7.60
N ALA A 381 13.30 12.31 7.00
CA ALA A 381 13.36 12.50 5.55
C ALA A 381 14.78 12.34 4.97
N ARG A 382 15.83 12.64 5.74
CA ARG A 382 17.23 12.44 5.33
C ARG A 382 17.58 10.96 5.10
N SER A 383 16.88 10.03 5.75
CA SER A 383 17.08 8.57 5.54
C SER A 383 16.66 8.12 4.13
N PHE A 384 15.90 8.94 3.41
CA PHE A 384 15.50 8.67 2.03
C PHE A 384 16.58 9.06 1.00
N ALA A 385 17.69 9.70 1.43
CA ALA A 385 18.80 10.02 0.55
C ALA A 385 19.42 8.73 -0.01
N GLY A 386 19.55 8.66 -1.33
CA GLY A 386 20.43 7.68 -2.00
C GLY A 386 21.84 8.23 -2.05
N LYS A 387 22.82 7.38 -2.33
CA LYS A 387 24.12 7.87 -2.81
C LYS A 387 23.86 8.73 -4.06
N PRO A 388 24.57 9.86 -4.24
CA PRO A 388 24.43 10.64 -5.46
C PRO A 388 24.57 9.70 -6.66
N ASP A 389 23.53 9.71 -7.51
CA ASP A 389 23.46 8.82 -8.66
C ASP A 389 24.69 9.04 -9.54
N ARG A 390 25.49 7.98 -9.74
CA ARG A 390 26.48 7.93 -10.82
C ARG A 390 25.83 7.97 -12.21
N TYR A 391 24.52 8.19 -12.28
CA TYR A 391 23.73 8.20 -13.51
C TYR A 391 23.88 9.45 -14.36
N GLY A 392 24.48 10.53 -13.83
CA GLY A 392 24.71 11.79 -14.60
C GLY A 392 26.08 11.91 -15.27
N VAL A 393 27.08 11.11 -14.86
CA VAL A 393 28.47 11.33 -15.28
C VAL A 393 28.92 10.40 -16.44
N GLY A 394 28.17 9.34 -16.72
CA GLY A 394 28.51 8.37 -17.78
C GLY A 394 28.18 8.81 -19.19
N HIS A 395 27.17 9.65 -19.39
CA HIS A 395 26.76 10.07 -20.73
C HIS A 395 27.45 11.34 -21.26
N GLU A 396 28.00 12.18 -20.38
CA GLU A 396 28.80 13.34 -20.85
C GLU A 396 30.23 12.96 -21.19
N ARG A 397 30.83 11.93 -20.59
CA ARG A 397 32.18 11.48 -20.97
C ARG A 397 32.24 10.66 -22.25
N ALA A 398 31.15 10.03 -22.68
CA ALA A 398 31.10 9.31 -23.95
C ALA A 398 30.96 10.26 -25.16
N ARG A 399 30.46 11.50 -24.95
CA ARG A 399 30.38 12.52 -26.01
C ARG A 399 31.63 13.39 -26.15
N ALA A 400 32.53 13.37 -25.21
CA ALA A 400 33.76 14.19 -25.23
C ALA A 400 34.98 13.48 -25.80
N VAL A 401 34.88 12.19 -26.16
CA VAL A 401 36.02 11.39 -26.70
C VAL A 401 35.91 11.18 -28.23
N ASP A 402 34.78 11.55 -28.86
CA ASP A 402 34.57 11.37 -30.30
C ASP A 402 34.72 12.65 -31.15
N VAL A 403 35.40 13.67 -30.65
CA VAL A 403 35.78 14.86 -31.43
C VAL A 403 37.25 15.18 -31.15
N GLY A 404 38.12 14.41 -31.80
CA GLY A 404 39.54 14.63 -31.82
C GLY A 404 40.21 13.83 -32.92
#